data_fde3aa8afa234461bf54f7f3b77535fc
#
_entry.id   fde3aa8afa234461bf54f7f3b77535fc
#
_cell.length_a   1.000
_cell.length_b   1.000
_cell.length_c   1.000
_cell.angle_alpha   90.00
_cell.angle_beta   90.00
_cell.angle_gamma   90.00
#
_symmetry.space_group_name_H-M   'P 1'
#
loop_
_entity.id
_entity.type
_entity.pdbx_description
1 polymer ?
#
loop_
_entity_poly.entity_id
_entity_poly.type
_entity_poly.pdbx_seq_one_letter_code
_entity_poly.pdbx_strand_id
1 'polypeptide(L)'
;DENGNPVGFTARRLNEDKDVAKYINTSETKIYHKGNLIFNYHRAKAFAKKNKRCILVEGAMDVIAFEKADIHESIACLGTACTKEQITLLKRLNVPLVVCYDGDRAGKAATYKFGKLAVDYGLNFSIVKNTTGKDPDEIFNELGKDELYLSVHKTVSFVEFLFDYLPNQYDLDNYEDKKKFTSEMQSFIERTCTDFEKADYYSRIRDLTGFDLSHQSANIPAPKK
;
A
#
# COMPACT_ATOMS: atom_id res chain seq x y z
N ASP A 1 13.64 15.91 -4.05
CA ASP A 1 12.28 16.35 -4.37
C ASP A 1 11.79 15.75 -5.70
N GLU A 2 10.58 16.10 -6.12
CA GLU A 2 9.95 15.58 -7.36
C GLU A 2 10.65 16.05 -8.65
N ASN A 3 11.58 17.00 -8.55
CA ASN A 3 12.38 17.51 -9.66
C ASN A 3 13.79 16.91 -9.70
N GLY A 4 14.17 16.13 -8.68
CA GLY A 4 15.48 15.50 -8.57
C GLY A 4 16.52 16.32 -7.80
N ASN A 5 16.14 17.45 -7.19
CA ASN A 5 17.05 18.19 -6.35
C ASN A 5 17.25 17.44 -5.01
N PRO A 6 18.50 17.27 -4.54
CA PRO A 6 18.75 16.68 -3.23
C PRO A 6 18.31 17.67 -2.12
N VAL A 7 17.41 17.23 -1.26
CA VAL A 7 16.85 18.05 -0.17
C VAL A 7 17.10 17.43 1.22
N GLY A 8 17.54 16.17 1.26
CA GLY A 8 17.83 15.45 2.48
C GLY A 8 18.49 14.11 2.21
N PHE A 9 18.84 13.42 3.28
CA PHE A 9 19.53 12.14 3.24
C PHE A 9 18.84 11.13 4.15
N THR A 10 18.92 9.86 3.77
CA THR A 10 18.64 8.72 4.65
C THR A 10 19.89 7.87 4.76
N ALA A 11 20.22 7.41 5.95
CA ALA A 11 21.38 6.58 6.21
C ALA A 11 20.94 5.34 7.01
N ARG A 12 21.46 4.17 6.63
CA ARG A 12 21.35 2.94 7.41
C ARG A 12 22.65 2.72 8.17
N ARG A 13 22.56 2.40 9.49
CA ARG A 13 23.75 2.02 10.25
C ARG A 13 24.39 0.75 9.65
N LEU A 14 25.71 0.71 9.69
CA LEU A 14 26.49 -0.41 9.14
C LEU A 14 26.83 -1.48 10.19
N ASN A 15 26.72 -1.14 11.48
CA ASN A 15 27.01 -2.04 12.60
C ASN A 15 25.70 -2.52 13.27
N GLU A 16 25.81 -3.54 14.12
CA GLU A 16 24.68 -4.11 14.88
C GLU A 16 24.44 -3.41 16.23
N ASP A 17 24.98 -2.21 16.43
CA ASP A 17 24.77 -1.43 17.64
C ASP A 17 23.29 -1.11 17.82
N LYS A 18 22.65 -1.73 18.82
CA LYS A 18 21.21 -1.59 19.10
C LYS A 18 20.84 -0.26 19.73
N ASP A 19 21.81 0.47 20.27
CA ASP A 19 21.60 1.78 20.88
C ASP A 19 21.44 2.90 19.83
N VAL A 20 21.78 2.62 18.58
CA VAL A 20 21.60 3.55 17.46
C VAL A 20 20.44 3.10 16.56
N ALA A 21 19.59 4.03 16.15
CA ALA A 21 18.50 3.73 15.23
C ALA A 21 18.99 3.06 13.95
N LYS A 22 18.26 2.03 13.46
CA LYS A 22 18.61 1.30 12.22
C LYS A 22 18.71 2.25 11.02
N TYR A 23 17.85 3.26 10.97
CA TYR A 23 17.83 4.31 9.95
C TYR A 23 17.81 5.68 10.60
N ILE A 24 18.57 6.62 10.02
CA ILE A 24 18.60 8.03 10.38
C ILE A 24 18.21 8.81 9.13
N ASN A 25 17.21 9.65 9.25
CA ASN A 25 16.78 10.55 8.18
C ASN A 25 17.15 11.99 8.57
N THR A 26 17.38 12.83 7.57
CA THR A 26 17.44 14.30 7.77
C THR A 26 16.22 14.75 8.57
N SER A 27 16.44 15.60 9.55
CA SER A 27 15.36 16.26 10.32
C SER A 27 14.60 17.25 9.44
N GLU A 28 13.37 17.61 9.83
CA GLU A 28 12.58 18.63 9.13
C GLU A 28 13.36 19.95 9.00
N THR A 29 13.39 20.52 7.80
CA THR A 29 14.06 21.79 7.47
C THR A 29 13.16 22.63 6.57
N LYS A 30 13.63 23.83 6.18
CA LYS A 30 12.88 24.68 5.21
C LYS A 30 12.74 24.05 3.82
N ILE A 31 13.60 23.11 3.45
CA ILE A 31 13.60 22.47 2.13
C ILE A 31 13.31 20.96 2.20
N TYR A 32 13.31 20.36 3.38
CA TYR A 32 13.01 18.95 3.60
C TYR A 32 11.80 18.81 4.52
N HIS A 33 10.68 18.43 3.95
CA HIS A 33 9.47 18.04 4.67
C HIS A 33 9.15 16.60 4.27
N LYS A 34 9.45 15.64 5.15
CA LYS A 34 9.32 14.21 4.87
C LYS A 34 7.94 13.83 4.32
N GLY A 35 6.90 14.42 4.90
CA GLY A 35 5.52 14.19 4.47
C GLY A 35 5.16 14.74 3.08
N ASN A 36 6.02 15.57 2.48
CA ASN A 36 5.79 16.15 1.15
C ASN A 36 6.62 15.46 0.06
N LEU A 37 7.44 14.47 0.43
CA LEU A 37 8.39 13.86 -0.46
C LEU A 37 8.09 12.39 -0.68
N ILE A 38 8.39 11.90 -1.88
CA ILE A 38 8.38 10.50 -2.24
C ILE A 38 9.78 10.16 -2.77
N PHE A 39 10.43 9.19 -2.14
CA PHE A 39 11.76 8.74 -2.54
C PHE A 39 11.72 8.16 -3.95
N ASN A 40 12.72 8.47 -4.76
CA ASN A 40 12.88 8.06 -6.16
C ASN A 40 11.80 8.58 -7.15
N TYR A 41 10.88 9.44 -6.73
CA TYR A 41 9.76 9.89 -7.57
C TYR A 41 10.22 10.49 -8.91
N HIS A 42 11.25 11.35 -8.90
CA HIS A 42 11.74 12.04 -10.09
C HIS A 42 12.27 11.09 -11.18
N ARG A 43 12.93 9.98 -10.78
CA ARG A 43 13.43 8.95 -11.69
C ARG A 43 12.34 7.99 -12.13
N ALA A 44 11.58 7.48 -11.18
CA ALA A 44 10.53 6.48 -11.40
C ALA A 44 9.40 6.99 -12.31
N LYS A 45 9.09 8.28 -12.26
CA LYS A 45 7.98 8.91 -13.01
C LYS A 45 7.97 8.60 -14.51
N ALA A 46 9.14 8.63 -15.17
CA ALA A 46 9.23 8.33 -16.59
C ALA A 46 8.99 6.84 -16.89
N PHE A 47 9.57 5.97 -16.07
CA PHE A 47 9.39 4.53 -16.18
C PHE A 47 7.96 4.10 -15.83
N ALA A 48 7.37 4.69 -14.80
CA ALA A 48 5.99 4.44 -14.42
C ALA A 48 5.01 4.73 -15.57
N LYS A 49 5.20 5.85 -16.27
CA LYS A 49 4.39 6.17 -17.47
C LYS A 49 4.62 5.19 -18.61
N LYS A 50 5.87 4.80 -18.87
CA LYS A 50 6.23 3.82 -19.91
C LYS A 50 5.63 2.45 -19.62
N ASN A 51 5.75 1.98 -18.37
CA ASN A 51 5.32 0.65 -17.93
C ASN A 51 3.84 0.62 -17.49
N LYS A 52 3.16 1.79 -17.51
CA LYS A 52 1.74 1.97 -17.14
C LYS A 52 1.41 1.46 -15.74
N ARG A 53 2.35 1.53 -14.83
CA ARG A 53 2.22 1.21 -13.40
C ARG A 53 3.29 1.90 -12.60
N CYS A 54 3.10 2.02 -11.28
CA CYS A 54 4.14 2.44 -10.34
C CYS A 54 4.10 1.54 -9.12
N ILE A 55 5.25 1.08 -8.65
CA ILE A 55 5.37 0.19 -7.49
C ILE A 55 5.63 1.06 -6.26
N LEU A 56 4.75 0.98 -5.27
CA LEU A 56 4.86 1.69 -4.00
C LEU A 56 5.33 0.71 -2.92
N VAL A 57 6.50 1.00 -2.33
CA VAL A 57 7.12 0.21 -1.25
C VAL A 57 7.28 1.02 0.03
N GLU A 58 7.71 0.38 1.13
CA GLU A 58 7.86 1.05 2.42
C GLU A 58 9.14 1.87 2.51
N GLY A 59 10.25 1.32 2.09
CA GLY A 59 11.58 1.82 2.37
C GLY A 59 12.46 2.11 1.16
N ALA A 60 13.52 2.87 1.38
CA ALA A 60 14.51 3.17 0.35
C ALA A 60 15.30 1.93 -0.08
N MET A 61 15.49 0.94 0.82
CA MET A 61 16.21 -0.30 0.48
C MET A 61 15.42 -1.13 -0.52
N ASP A 62 14.09 -1.18 -0.37
CA ASP A 62 13.21 -1.88 -1.32
C ASP A 62 13.27 -1.24 -2.71
N VAL A 63 13.27 0.10 -2.78
CA VAL A 63 13.46 0.82 -4.06
C VAL A 63 14.82 0.46 -4.67
N ILE A 64 15.89 0.37 -3.88
CA ILE A 64 17.21 -0.01 -4.37
C ILE A 64 17.20 -1.47 -4.85
N ALA A 65 16.49 -2.37 -4.18
CA ALA A 65 16.35 -3.76 -4.62
C ALA A 65 15.66 -3.86 -5.98
N PHE A 66 14.59 -3.10 -6.19
CA PHE A 66 13.91 -2.99 -7.49
C PHE A 66 14.84 -2.41 -8.56
N GLU A 67 15.60 -1.35 -8.27
CA GLU A 67 16.59 -0.78 -9.20
C GLU A 67 17.65 -1.82 -9.61
N LYS A 68 18.17 -2.61 -8.66
CA LYS A 68 19.11 -3.71 -8.94
C LYS A 68 18.48 -4.83 -9.79
N ALA A 69 17.18 -5.00 -9.71
CA ALA A 69 16.41 -5.96 -10.50
C ALA A 69 15.99 -5.41 -11.88
N ASP A 70 16.47 -4.25 -12.31
CA ASP A 70 16.09 -3.54 -13.54
C ASP A 70 14.62 -3.12 -13.58
N ILE A 71 14.00 -2.89 -12.42
CA ILE A 71 12.63 -2.40 -12.25
C ILE A 71 12.70 -0.96 -11.72
N HIS A 72 12.52 0.01 -12.60
CA HIS A 72 12.82 1.43 -12.33
C HIS A 72 11.61 2.27 -11.93
N GLU A 73 10.40 1.70 -11.93
CA GLU A 73 9.15 2.38 -11.58
C GLU A 73 8.77 2.26 -10.11
N SER A 74 9.75 2.02 -9.20
CA SER A 74 9.51 1.88 -7.76
C SER A 74 9.76 3.17 -6.99
N ILE A 75 8.93 3.44 -5.97
CA ILE A 75 8.96 4.62 -5.12
C ILE A 75 8.63 4.27 -3.66
N ALA A 76 9.06 5.11 -2.71
CA ALA A 76 8.72 4.92 -1.28
C ALA A 76 8.33 6.24 -0.60
N CYS A 77 7.33 6.18 0.29
CA CYS A 77 6.92 7.33 1.12
C CYS A 77 7.84 7.54 2.36
N LEU A 78 8.78 6.65 2.63
CA LEU A 78 9.75 6.71 3.74
C LEU A 78 9.12 6.91 5.12
N GLY A 79 7.91 6.44 5.35
CA GLY A 79 7.21 6.56 6.62
C GLY A 79 6.06 5.58 6.71
N THR A 80 5.57 5.37 7.92
CA THR A 80 4.51 4.40 8.23
C THR A 80 3.12 4.78 7.72
N ALA A 81 2.92 6.03 7.30
CA ALA A 81 1.65 6.50 6.76
C ALA A 81 1.89 7.48 5.62
N CYS A 82 1.23 7.25 4.49
CA CYS A 82 1.20 8.18 3.38
C CYS A 82 0.39 9.44 3.76
N THR A 83 0.91 10.62 3.44
CA THR A 83 0.23 11.90 3.70
C THR A 83 -0.67 12.32 2.54
N LYS A 84 -1.49 13.34 2.75
CA LYS A 84 -2.33 13.93 1.69
C LYS A 84 -1.49 14.52 0.56
N GLU A 85 -0.37 15.13 0.91
CA GLU A 85 0.59 15.73 -0.01
C GLU A 85 1.23 14.64 -0.89
N GLN A 86 1.64 13.54 -0.29
CA GLN A 86 2.16 12.37 -1.01
C GLN A 86 1.08 11.73 -1.90
N ILE A 87 -0.17 11.60 -1.43
CA ILE A 87 -1.30 11.16 -2.27
C ILE A 87 -1.47 12.06 -3.50
N THR A 88 -1.31 13.38 -3.33
CA THR A 88 -1.40 14.33 -4.46
C THR A 88 -0.29 14.08 -5.48
N LEU A 89 0.92 13.77 -5.03
CA LEU A 89 2.03 13.39 -5.93
C LEU A 89 1.74 12.05 -6.65
N LEU A 90 1.22 11.05 -5.93
CA LEU A 90 0.83 9.76 -6.52
C LEU A 90 -0.26 9.94 -7.59
N LYS A 91 -1.25 10.78 -7.35
CA LYS A 91 -2.29 11.11 -8.37
C LYS A 91 -1.71 11.73 -9.63
N ARG A 92 -0.67 12.56 -9.52
CA ARG A 92 0.01 13.18 -10.67
C ARG A 92 0.76 12.18 -11.56
N LEU A 93 1.09 11.00 -11.06
CA LEU A 93 1.65 9.94 -11.91
C LEU A 93 0.65 9.47 -12.96
N ASN A 94 -0.64 9.47 -12.61
CA ASN A 94 -1.75 9.06 -13.48
C ASN A 94 -1.57 7.65 -14.07
N VAL A 95 -1.10 6.73 -13.24
CA VAL A 95 -0.96 5.30 -13.54
C VAL A 95 -1.43 4.48 -12.33
N PRO A 96 -1.87 3.22 -12.52
CA PRO A 96 -2.18 2.33 -11.41
C PRO A 96 -0.97 2.13 -10.50
N LEU A 97 -1.22 2.03 -9.20
CA LEU A 97 -0.21 1.71 -8.19
C LEU A 97 -0.24 0.21 -7.88
N VAL A 98 0.94 -0.37 -7.72
CA VAL A 98 1.14 -1.71 -7.17
C VAL A 98 1.76 -1.54 -5.79
N VAL A 99 0.97 -1.76 -4.74
CA VAL A 99 1.43 -1.61 -3.34
C VAL A 99 2.15 -2.89 -2.93
N CYS A 100 3.43 -2.77 -2.66
CA CYS A 100 4.31 -3.87 -2.28
C CYS A 100 4.95 -3.56 -0.91
N TYR A 101 4.13 -3.64 0.15
CA TYR A 101 4.56 -3.46 1.52
C TYR A 101 4.94 -4.79 2.15
N ASP A 102 5.60 -4.75 3.30
CA ASP A 102 6.08 -5.93 4.01
C ASP A 102 4.94 -6.91 4.33
N GLY A 103 5.21 -8.19 4.29
CA GLY A 103 4.20 -9.23 4.56
C GLY A 103 3.91 -9.45 6.04
N ASP A 104 4.63 -8.77 6.94
CA ASP A 104 4.48 -8.87 8.38
C ASP A 104 3.23 -8.11 8.89
N ARG A 105 3.00 -8.16 10.21
CA ARG A 105 1.85 -7.49 10.84
C ARG A 105 1.89 -5.97 10.65
N ALA A 106 3.07 -5.36 10.69
CA ALA A 106 3.23 -3.90 10.55
C ALA A 106 2.97 -3.46 9.10
N GLY A 107 3.53 -4.18 8.12
CA GLY A 107 3.31 -3.92 6.70
C GLY A 107 1.85 -4.12 6.28
N LYS A 108 1.16 -5.17 6.81
CA LYS A 108 -0.28 -5.33 6.58
C LYS A 108 -1.10 -4.17 7.16
N ALA A 109 -0.75 -3.68 8.35
CA ALA A 109 -1.40 -2.52 8.95
C ALA A 109 -1.12 -1.23 8.15
N ALA A 110 0.09 -1.08 7.61
CA ALA A 110 0.44 0.03 6.72
C ALA A 110 -0.33 -0.04 5.40
N THR A 111 -0.44 -1.24 4.78
CA THR A 111 -1.25 -1.51 3.59
C THR A 111 -2.71 -1.12 3.80
N TYR A 112 -3.30 -1.51 4.93
CA TYR A 112 -4.67 -1.16 5.29
C TYR A 112 -4.86 0.36 5.41
N LYS A 113 -3.96 1.06 6.12
CA LYS A 113 -4.01 2.52 6.27
C LYS A 113 -3.87 3.23 4.92
N PHE A 114 -2.93 2.79 4.09
CA PHE A 114 -2.76 3.32 2.74
C PHE A 114 -4.01 3.09 1.89
N GLY A 115 -4.55 1.86 1.88
CA GLY A 115 -5.73 1.50 1.09
C GLY A 115 -6.95 2.35 1.44
N LYS A 116 -7.21 2.61 2.73
CA LYS A 116 -8.28 3.54 3.17
C LYS A 116 -8.08 4.92 2.56
N LEU A 117 -6.88 5.46 2.67
CA LEU A 117 -6.57 6.78 2.14
C LEU A 117 -6.65 6.80 0.61
N ALA A 118 -6.13 5.77 -0.06
CA ALA A 118 -6.16 5.65 -1.52
C ALA A 118 -7.59 5.59 -2.06
N VAL A 119 -8.48 4.84 -1.42
CA VAL A 119 -9.91 4.80 -1.76
C VAL A 119 -10.57 6.16 -1.53
N ASP A 120 -10.27 6.82 -0.40
CA ASP A 120 -10.81 8.16 -0.08
C ASP A 120 -10.46 9.20 -1.16
N TYR A 121 -9.28 9.09 -1.74
CA TYR A 121 -8.79 10.02 -2.78
C TYR A 121 -8.97 9.49 -4.21
N GLY A 122 -9.60 8.33 -4.41
CA GLY A 122 -9.89 7.76 -5.73
C GLY A 122 -8.63 7.35 -6.51
N LEU A 123 -7.61 6.83 -5.83
CA LEU A 123 -6.44 6.23 -6.48
C LEU A 123 -6.80 4.85 -7.04
N ASN A 124 -6.28 4.53 -8.22
CA ASN A 124 -6.31 3.17 -8.76
C ASN A 124 -5.09 2.39 -8.28
N PHE A 125 -5.30 1.29 -7.57
CA PHE A 125 -4.22 0.49 -7.01
C PHE A 125 -4.61 -0.97 -6.82
N SER A 126 -3.59 -1.82 -6.78
CA SER A 126 -3.67 -3.22 -6.36
C SER A 126 -2.60 -3.51 -5.31
N ILE A 127 -2.71 -4.61 -4.61
CA ILE A 127 -1.82 -5.00 -3.51
C ILE A 127 -1.11 -6.28 -3.89
N VAL A 128 0.22 -6.31 -3.74
CA VAL A 128 1.02 -7.52 -3.92
C VAL A 128 0.59 -8.57 -2.89
N LYS A 129 0.23 -9.76 -3.36
CA LYS A 129 -0.02 -10.91 -2.50
C LYS A 129 1.32 -11.49 -2.04
N ASN A 130 1.88 -10.90 -0.98
CA ASN A 130 3.13 -11.37 -0.40
C ASN A 130 2.91 -12.69 0.34
N THR A 131 3.37 -13.78 -0.24
CA THR A 131 3.29 -15.14 0.32
C THR A 131 4.59 -15.58 1.00
N THR A 132 5.66 -14.80 0.86
CA THR A 132 6.98 -15.13 1.40
C THR A 132 7.19 -14.61 2.82
N GLY A 133 6.44 -13.58 3.23
CA GLY A 133 6.64 -12.85 4.48
C GLY A 133 7.86 -11.92 4.47
N LYS A 134 8.62 -11.89 3.36
CA LYS A 134 9.86 -11.11 3.20
C LYS A 134 9.58 -9.75 2.58
N ASP A 135 10.43 -8.77 2.90
CA ASP A 135 10.43 -7.51 2.19
C ASP A 135 11.09 -7.63 0.78
N PRO A 136 10.92 -6.64 -0.11
CA PRO A 136 11.53 -6.68 -1.45
C PRO A 136 13.06 -6.80 -1.46
N ASP A 137 13.77 -6.19 -0.50
CA ASP A 137 15.24 -6.30 -0.38
C ASP A 137 15.65 -7.73 0.02
N GLU A 138 14.93 -8.36 0.93
CA GLU A 138 15.11 -9.77 1.30
C GLU A 138 14.80 -10.71 0.13
N ILE A 139 13.70 -10.49 -0.59
CA ILE A 139 13.34 -11.30 -1.78
C ILE A 139 14.47 -11.21 -2.82
N PHE A 140 14.93 -10.00 -3.13
CA PHE A 140 16.02 -9.83 -4.09
C PHE A 140 17.30 -10.54 -3.67
N ASN A 141 17.73 -10.37 -2.41
CA ASN A 141 19.00 -10.91 -1.92
C ASN A 141 18.98 -12.43 -1.74
N GLU A 142 17.85 -13.03 -1.36
CA GLU A 142 17.76 -14.45 -1.06
C GLU A 142 17.18 -15.30 -2.21
N LEU A 143 16.23 -14.74 -2.97
CA LEU A 143 15.51 -15.46 -4.01
C LEU A 143 15.84 -14.98 -5.43
N GLY A 144 16.48 -13.82 -5.55
CA GLY A 144 16.94 -13.27 -6.82
C GLY A 144 15.93 -12.35 -7.52
N LYS A 145 16.37 -11.72 -8.60
CA LYS A 145 15.60 -10.71 -9.34
C LYS A 145 14.34 -11.28 -9.99
N ASP A 146 14.36 -12.53 -10.43
CA ASP A 146 13.22 -13.13 -11.13
C ASP A 146 12.04 -13.34 -10.18
N GLU A 147 12.29 -13.76 -8.93
CA GLU A 147 11.22 -13.88 -7.92
C GLU A 147 10.68 -12.51 -7.52
N LEU A 148 11.55 -11.51 -7.36
CA LEU A 148 11.10 -10.14 -7.11
C LEU A 148 10.24 -9.60 -8.26
N TYR A 149 10.62 -9.86 -9.51
CA TYR A 149 9.81 -9.51 -10.68
C TYR A 149 8.46 -10.23 -10.68
N LEU A 150 8.43 -11.52 -10.39
CA LEU A 150 7.20 -12.30 -10.34
C LEU A 150 6.27 -11.86 -9.20
N SER A 151 6.82 -11.45 -8.06
CA SER A 151 6.05 -11.04 -6.89
C SER A 151 5.11 -9.87 -7.20
N VAL A 152 5.59 -8.85 -7.93
CA VAL A 152 4.79 -7.66 -8.26
C VAL A 152 3.73 -7.89 -9.34
N HIS A 153 3.66 -9.08 -9.92
CA HIS A 153 2.59 -9.48 -10.84
C HIS A 153 1.50 -10.31 -10.16
N LYS A 154 1.75 -10.81 -8.95
CA LYS A 154 0.76 -11.52 -8.13
C LYS A 154 0.02 -10.52 -7.24
N THR A 155 -0.98 -9.85 -7.77
CA THR A 155 -1.71 -8.81 -7.05
C THR A 155 -3.16 -9.20 -6.78
N VAL A 156 -3.73 -8.60 -5.74
CA VAL A 156 -5.14 -8.69 -5.36
C VAL A 156 -5.76 -7.30 -5.25
N SER A 157 -7.08 -7.21 -5.30
CA SER A 157 -7.80 -5.97 -5.01
C SER A 157 -7.69 -5.61 -3.53
N PHE A 158 -7.99 -4.34 -3.19
CA PHE A 158 -8.04 -3.93 -1.78
C PHE A 158 -9.13 -4.70 -1.01
N VAL A 159 -10.27 -4.97 -1.61
CA VAL A 159 -11.35 -5.74 -0.97
C VAL A 159 -10.90 -7.18 -0.68
N GLU A 160 -10.19 -7.83 -1.59
CA GLU A 160 -9.59 -9.15 -1.33
C GLU A 160 -8.59 -9.13 -0.16
N PHE A 161 -7.73 -8.10 -0.13
CA PHE A 161 -6.83 -7.91 1.01
C PHE A 161 -7.59 -7.72 2.32
N LEU A 162 -8.71 -7.00 2.31
CA LEU A 162 -9.53 -6.78 3.51
C LEU A 162 -10.16 -8.08 4.03
N PHE A 163 -10.54 -9.02 3.16
CA PHE A 163 -11.02 -10.34 3.57
C PHE A 163 -9.95 -11.17 4.30
N ASP A 164 -8.66 -10.96 3.96
CA ASP A 164 -7.55 -11.61 4.67
C ASP A 164 -7.15 -10.86 5.96
N TYR A 165 -7.32 -9.55 6.00
CA TYR A 165 -6.81 -8.69 7.07
C TYR A 165 -7.83 -8.45 8.19
N LEU A 166 -9.06 -8.03 7.85
CA LEU A 166 -10.05 -7.58 8.83
C LEU A 166 -10.59 -8.69 9.76
N PRO A 167 -10.75 -9.96 9.34
CA PRO A 167 -11.16 -11.01 10.26
C PRO A 167 -10.23 -11.19 11.47
N ASN A 168 -8.95 -10.79 11.32
CA ASN A 168 -8.00 -10.83 12.43
C ASN A 168 -8.06 -9.58 13.33
N GLN A 169 -8.89 -8.58 12.99
CA GLN A 169 -9.05 -7.34 13.74
C GLN A 169 -10.37 -7.30 14.54
N TYR A 170 -11.31 -8.20 14.24
CA TYR A 170 -12.64 -8.28 14.83
C TYR A 170 -12.89 -9.68 15.40
N ASP A 171 -13.61 -9.74 16.52
CA ASP A 171 -14.15 -11.00 17.04
C ASP A 171 -15.45 -11.33 16.28
N LEU A 172 -15.33 -12.22 15.28
CA LEU A 172 -16.47 -12.61 14.46
C LEU A 172 -17.48 -13.55 15.18
N ASP A 173 -17.27 -13.90 16.43
CA ASP A 173 -18.27 -14.54 17.27
C ASP A 173 -19.11 -13.50 18.05
N ASN A 174 -18.58 -12.27 18.20
CA ASN A 174 -19.27 -11.17 18.85
C ASN A 174 -20.17 -10.41 17.86
N TYR A 175 -21.45 -10.20 18.20
CA TYR A 175 -22.44 -9.55 17.34
C TYR A 175 -22.05 -8.12 16.95
N GLU A 176 -21.56 -7.30 17.89
CA GLU A 176 -21.19 -5.90 17.62
C GLU A 176 -19.94 -5.80 16.74
N ASP A 177 -18.99 -6.70 16.89
CA ASP A 177 -17.80 -6.76 16.06
C ASP A 177 -18.12 -7.29 14.65
N LYS A 178 -19.01 -8.29 14.51
CA LYS A 178 -19.59 -8.69 13.22
C LYS A 178 -20.20 -7.49 12.49
N LYS A 179 -20.99 -6.68 13.20
CA LYS A 179 -21.63 -5.49 12.63
C LYS A 179 -20.62 -4.45 12.16
N LYS A 180 -19.57 -4.19 12.96
CA LYS A 180 -18.48 -3.27 12.58
C LYS A 180 -17.73 -3.77 11.35
N PHE A 181 -17.31 -5.05 11.35
CA PHE A 181 -16.67 -5.70 10.22
C PHE A 181 -17.51 -5.58 8.95
N THR A 182 -18.78 -5.96 9.03
CA THR A 182 -19.71 -5.92 7.89
C THR A 182 -19.88 -4.51 7.35
N SER A 183 -20.07 -3.51 8.22
CA SER A 183 -20.23 -2.10 7.82
C SER A 183 -18.95 -1.56 7.17
N GLU A 184 -17.77 -1.92 7.67
CA GLU A 184 -16.50 -1.49 7.11
C GLU A 184 -16.28 -2.13 5.73
N MET A 185 -16.47 -3.45 5.59
CA MET A 185 -16.38 -4.15 4.31
C MET A 185 -17.34 -3.57 3.28
N GLN A 186 -18.62 -3.37 3.65
CA GLN A 186 -19.63 -2.79 2.78
C GLN A 186 -19.20 -1.42 2.26
N SER A 187 -18.67 -0.55 3.13
CA SER A 187 -18.21 0.79 2.74
C SER A 187 -17.16 0.76 1.62
N PHE A 188 -16.23 -0.20 1.64
CA PHE A 188 -15.21 -0.34 0.59
C PHE A 188 -15.76 -1.01 -0.67
N ILE A 189 -16.55 -2.06 -0.53
CA ILE A 189 -17.18 -2.77 -1.65
C ILE A 189 -18.02 -1.80 -2.48
N GLU A 190 -18.87 -0.98 -1.84
CA GLU A 190 -19.72 -0.02 -2.54
C GLU A 190 -18.95 1.05 -3.31
N ARG A 191 -17.75 1.40 -2.84
CA ARG A 191 -16.93 2.48 -3.42
C ARG A 191 -15.96 1.99 -4.50
N THR A 192 -15.64 0.70 -4.53
CA THR A 192 -14.53 0.21 -5.36
C THR A 192 -14.91 -0.93 -6.30
N CYS A 193 -16.06 -1.58 -6.08
CA CYS A 193 -16.45 -2.78 -6.82
C CYS A 193 -17.57 -2.51 -7.82
N THR A 194 -17.56 -3.28 -8.91
CA THR A 194 -18.67 -3.38 -9.85
C THR A 194 -19.84 -4.16 -9.24
N ASP A 195 -21.04 -4.02 -9.81
CA ASP A 195 -22.24 -4.72 -9.29
C ASP A 195 -22.08 -6.25 -9.31
N PHE A 196 -21.33 -6.78 -10.28
CA PHE A 196 -21.01 -8.20 -10.35
C PHE A 196 -20.13 -8.64 -9.17
N GLU A 197 -19.07 -7.88 -8.87
CA GLU A 197 -18.17 -8.17 -7.75
C GLU A 197 -18.86 -8.01 -6.39
N LYS A 198 -19.78 -7.04 -6.28
CA LYS A 198 -20.57 -6.82 -5.05
C LYS A 198 -21.37 -8.05 -4.66
N ALA A 199 -22.01 -8.71 -5.63
CA ALA A 199 -22.82 -9.89 -5.37
C ALA A 199 -21.98 -11.04 -4.76
N ASP A 200 -20.78 -11.26 -5.29
CA ASP A 200 -19.84 -12.26 -4.75
C ASP A 200 -19.36 -11.90 -3.35
N TYR A 201 -18.89 -10.66 -3.15
CA TYR A 201 -18.38 -10.21 -1.86
C TYR A 201 -19.45 -10.17 -0.77
N TYR A 202 -20.70 -9.83 -1.10
CA TYR A 202 -21.81 -9.88 -0.13
C TYR A 202 -22.16 -11.32 0.27
N SER A 203 -22.06 -12.28 -0.66
CA SER A 203 -22.20 -13.70 -0.31
C SER A 203 -21.12 -14.12 0.68
N ARG A 204 -19.86 -13.74 0.45
CA ARG A 204 -18.75 -14.05 1.37
C ARG A 204 -18.91 -13.39 2.74
N ILE A 205 -19.40 -12.15 2.82
CA ILE A 205 -19.72 -11.50 4.10
C ILE A 205 -20.82 -12.26 4.84
N ARG A 206 -21.88 -12.68 4.13
CA ARG A 206 -22.96 -13.49 4.72
C ARG A 206 -22.43 -14.82 5.29
N ASP A 207 -21.55 -15.50 4.56
CA ASP A 207 -20.96 -16.75 5.02
C ASP A 207 -20.10 -16.58 6.28
N LEU A 208 -19.40 -15.45 6.41
CA LEU A 208 -18.57 -15.14 7.58
C LEU A 208 -19.37 -14.63 8.79
N THR A 209 -20.43 -13.86 8.56
CA THR A 209 -21.10 -13.11 9.64
C THR A 209 -22.55 -13.53 9.89
N GLY A 210 -23.19 -14.14 8.91
CA GLY A 210 -24.62 -14.41 8.87
C GLY A 210 -25.48 -13.20 8.44
N PHE A 211 -24.88 -12.03 8.14
CA PHE A 211 -25.64 -10.83 7.73
C PHE A 211 -25.85 -10.79 6.23
N ASP A 212 -27.09 -10.60 5.80
CA ASP A 212 -27.45 -10.44 4.40
C ASP A 212 -27.53 -8.93 4.02
N LEU A 213 -26.68 -8.52 3.09
CA LEU A 213 -26.59 -7.15 2.60
C LEU A 213 -27.31 -6.94 1.24
N SER A 214 -27.92 -7.98 0.67
CA SER A 214 -28.51 -7.94 -0.68
C SER A 214 -29.63 -6.90 -0.86
N HIS A 215 -30.17 -6.35 0.22
CA HIS A 215 -31.27 -5.40 0.22
C HIS A 215 -30.92 -4.04 0.87
N GLN A 216 -29.66 -3.79 1.23
CA GLN A 216 -29.26 -2.55 1.89
C GLN A 216 -28.49 -1.63 0.92
N SER A 217 -29.05 -0.46 0.63
CA SER A 217 -28.28 0.63 0.01
C SER A 217 -27.38 1.29 1.04
N ALA A 218 -26.07 1.29 0.81
CA ALA A 218 -25.12 1.97 1.70
C ALA A 218 -25.18 3.49 1.51
N ASN A 219 -25.06 4.24 2.62
CA ASN A 219 -24.78 5.68 2.60
C ASN A 219 -23.31 5.88 2.20
N ILE A 220 -23.03 6.12 0.91
CA ILE A 220 -21.68 6.23 0.36
C ILE A 220 -21.18 7.66 0.51
N PRO A 221 -20.10 7.92 1.28
CA PRO A 221 -19.48 9.24 1.31
C PRO A 221 -18.85 9.58 -0.04
N ALA A 222 -19.01 10.81 -0.51
CA ALA A 222 -18.34 11.28 -1.72
C ALA A 222 -16.82 11.26 -1.57
N PRO A 223 -16.04 10.99 -2.65
CA PRO A 223 -14.58 11.02 -2.59
C PRO A 223 -14.06 12.40 -2.17
N LYS A 224 -12.98 12.42 -1.39
CA LYS A 224 -12.31 13.65 -0.97
C LYS A 224 -11.59 14.30 -2.17
N LYS A 225 -11.74 15.60 -2.29
CA LYS A 225 -11.05 16.40 -3.31
C LYS A 225 -9.59 16.65 -2.93
#